data_0a02fae83bdd20c8b7c6db260e84bc9b
#
_entry.id   0a02fae83bdd20c8b7c6db260e84bc9b
#
_cell.length_a   1.000
_cell.length_b   1.000
_cell.length_c   1.000
_cell.angle_alpha   90.00
_cell.angle_beta   90.00
_cell.angle_gamma   90.00
#
_symmetry.space_group_name_H-M   'P 1'
#
loop_
_entity.id
_entity.type
_entity.pdbx_description
1 polymer ?
#
loop_
_entity_poly.entity_id
_entity_poly.type
_entity_poly.pdbx_seq_one_letter_code
_entity_poly.pdbx_strand_id
1 'polypeptide(L)'
;MRKIATLLASTALALAGAVALSSSASATPPNIPSEDTARSELYNLTVAPDGSSSGYSRDKFPHWSTVSGACNTRETVLKRDGTGVVTDSSCAAVSGSWYSPYDGATWSAASDVDIDHVVPLSNAWRTGASSWSTAQREAFANDRSYPQLIAVTDNVNQSKGDQSPATWKPSRTAYWCTYAKMWIHVKYRYSLTITSVEEDELYRMLSYC
;
A
#
# COMPACT_ATOMS: atom_id res chain seq x y z
N MET A 1 -28.19 -72.26 -34.28
CA MET A 1 -28.24 -71.54 -33.01
C MET A 1 -27.12 -70.49 -33.00
N ARG A 2 -27.46 -69.24 -33.34
CA ARG A 2 -26.47 -68.14 -33.35
C ARG A 2 -26.53 -67.39 -31.98
N LYS A 3 -25.41 -67.37 -31.28
CA LYS A 3 -25.26 -66.57 -30.00
C LYS A 3 -24.91 -65.15 -30.35
N ILE A 4 -25.75 -64.20 -29.95
CA ILE A 4 -25.52 -62.76 -30.05
C ILE A 4 -24.79 -62.35 -28.78
N ALA A 5 -23.57 -61.86 -28.92
CA ALA A 5 -22.82 -61.24 -27.79
C ALA A 5 -23.10 -59.74 -27.76
N THR A 6 -23.68 -59.25 -26.66
CA THR A 6 -23.96 -57.85 -26.42
C THR A 6 -22.74 -57.18 -25.75
N LEU A 7 -22.09 -56.28 -26.45
CA LEU A 7 -21.02 -55.48 -25.89
C LEU A 7 -21.67 -54.29 -25.12
N LEU A 8 -21.42 -54.22 -23.83
CA LEU A 8 -21.72 -53.04 -22.99
C LEU A 8 -20.55 -52.10 -23.05
N ALA A 9 -20.73 -50.97 -23.70
CA ALA A 9 -19.75 -49.87 -23.69
C ALA A 9 -19.97 -48.99 -22.46
N SER A 10 -19.04 -48.98 -21.49
CA SER A 10 -19.06 -48.16 -20.33
C SER A 10 -18.38 -46.81 -20.68
N THR A 11 -19.15 -45.73 -20.82
CA THR A 11 -18.63 -44.35 -20.94
C THR A 11 -18.27 -43.81 -19.59
N ALA A 12 -16.97 -43.68 -19.30
CA ALA A 12 -16.46 -42.97 -18.14
C ALA A 12 -16.50 -41.45 -18.41
N LEU A 13 -17.37 -40.73 -17.70
CA LEU A 13 -17.45 -39.27 -17.74
C LEU A 13 -16.38 -38.68 -16.81
N ALA A 14 -15.27 -38.16 -17.38
CA ALA A 14 -14.26 -37.48 -16.63
C ALA A 14 -14.76 -36.05 -16.29
N LEU A 15 -15.12 -35.77 -15.03
CA LEU A 15 -15.32 -34.42 -14.53
C LEU A 15 -13.96 -33.72 -14.40
N ALA A 16 -13.62 -32.86 -15.34
CA ALA A 16 -12.53 -31.92 -15.19
C ALA A 16 -12.96 -30.79 -14.23
N GLY A 17 -12.58 -30.90 -12.97
CA GLY A 17 -12.75 -29.81 -11.99
C GLY A 17 -11.87 -28.63 -12.38
N ALA A 18 -12.46 -27.54 -12.83
CA ALA A 18 -11.76 -26.29 -12.99
C ALA A 18 -11.43 -25.71 -11.59
N VAL A 19 -10.16 -25.79 -11.16
CA VAL A 19 -9.66 -25.09 -10.00
C VAL A 19 -9.57 -23.62 -10.38
N ALA A 20 -10.54 -22.83 -9.95
CA ALA A 20 -10.45 -21.37 -10.05
C ALA A 20 -9.33 -20.90 -9.12
N LEU A 21 -8.19 -20.52 -9.68
CA LEU A 21 -7.14 -19.80 -8.97
C LEU A 21 -7.71 -18.41 -8.63
N SER A 22 -8.19 -18.25 -7.40
CA SER A 22 -8.56 -16.94 -6.88
C SER A 22 -7.29 -16.11 -6.80
N SER A 23 -7.10 -15.18 -7.73
CA SER A 23 -6.06 -14.16 -7.61
C SER A 23 -6.37 -13.33 -6.37
N SER A 24 -5.55 -13.42 -5.35
CA SER A 24 -5.61 -12.50 -4.21
C SER A 24 -5.43 -11.09 -4.74
N ALA A 25 -6.42 -10.21 -4.51
CA ALA A 25 -6.24 -8.80 -4.82
C ALA A 25 -5.09 -8.29 -3.92
N SER A 26 -4.07 -7.75 -4.54
CA SER A 26 -2.96 -7.09 -3.83
C SER A 26 -3.40 -5.70 -3.46
N ALA A 27 -3.06 -5.23 -2.26
CA ALA A 27 -3.20 -3.83 -1.91
C ALA A 27 -2.51 -2.97 -2.98
N THR A 28 -3.31 -2.21 -3.71
CA THR A 28 -2.82 -1.37 -4.82
C THR A 28 -3.42 0.03 -4.66
N PRO A 29 -2.66 0.95 -4.06
CA PRO A 29 -3.09 2.34 -3.97
C PRO A 29 -3.35 2.94 -5.35
N PRO A 30 -4.25 3.91 -5.46
CA PRO A 30 -4.58 4.54 -6.73
C PRO A 30 -3.45 5.43 -7.25
N ASN A 31 -3.44 5.67 -8.55
CA ASN A 31 -2.59 6.66 -9.22
C ASN A 31 -1.08 6.49 -8.97
N ILE A 32 -0.60 5.23 -8.87
CA ILE A 32 0.83 4.95 -8.90
C ILE A 32 1.36 5.36 -10.29
N PRO A 33 2.40 6.21 -10.38
CA PRO A 33 2.88 6.70 -11.66
C PRO A 33 3.55 5.61 -12.51
N SER A 34 3.70 5.84 -13.80
CA SER A 34 4.60 5.05 -14.65
C SER A 34 6.06 5.20 -14.18
N GLU A 35 6.94 4.33 -14.62
CA GLU A 35 8.38 4.44 -14.31
C GLU A 35 8.95 5.77 -14.85
N ASP A 36 8.64 6.13 -16.10
CA ASP A 36 9.14 7.36 -16.73
C ASP A 36 8.66 8.60 -15.96
N THR A 37 7.40 8.61 -15.53
CA THR A 37 6.85 9.70 -14.70
C THR A 37 7.59 9.77 -13.37
N ALA A 38 7.80 8.65 -12.68
CA ALA A 38 8.49 8.63 -11.39
C ALA A 38 9.96 9.07 -11.52
N ARG A 39 10.66 8.69 -12.61
CA ARG A 39 12.02 9.17 -12.89
C ARG A 39 12.07 10.67 -13.13
N SER A 40 11.11 11.20 -13.89
CA SER A 40 10.99 12.65 -14.11
C SER A 40 10.67 13.41 -12.83
N GLU A 41 9.77 12.87 -12.00
CA GLU A 41 9.43 13.46 -10.69
C GLU A 41 10.64 13.44 -9.75
N LEU A 42 11.38 12.32 -9.67
CA LEU A 42 12.60 12.20 -8.84
C LEU A 42 13.65 13.24 -9.25
N TYR A 43 13.91 13.40 -10.55
CA TYR A 43 14.83 14.40 -11.07
C TYR A 43 14.45 15.84 -10.68
N ASN A 44 13.16 16.11 -10.52
CA ASN A 44 12.62 17.44 -10.17
C ASN A 44 12.41 17.64 -8.66
N LEU A 45 12.65 16.62 -7.83
CA LEU A 45 12.58 16.79 -6.38
C LEU A 45 13.73 17.65 -5.87
N THR A 46 13.44 18.46 -4.86
CA THR A 46 14.47 19.25 -4.18
C THR A 46 15.24 18.35 -3.22
N VAL A 47 16.56 18.24 -3.45
CA VAL A 47 17.47 17.52 -2.54
C VAL A 47 17.93 18.49 -1.45
N ALA A 48 17.69 18.14 -0.19
CA ALA A 48 18.09 18.94 0.98
C ALA A 48 18.26 18.01 2.20
N PRO A 49 19.08 18.40 3.19
CA PRO A 49 19.13 17.68 4.47
C PRO A 49 17.77 17.68 5.17
N ASP A 50 17.49 16.63 5.94
CA ASP A 50 16.31 16.59 6.81
C ASP A 50 16.31 17.81 7.77
N GLY A 51 15.14 18.40 7.91
CA GLY A 51 14.89 19.43 8.92
C GLY A 51 14.74 18.83 10.32
N SER A 52 14.56 19.69 11.29
CA SER A 52 14.38 19.29 12.69
C SER A 52 13.08 18.53 12.91
N SER A 53 13.13 17.48 13.74
CA SER A 53 11.95 16.83 14.30
C SER A 53 11.32 17.61 15.46
N SER A 54 11.94 18.70 15.90
CA SER A 54 11.42 19.53 17.01
C SER A 54 9.99 19.98 16.73
N GLY A 55 9.15 19.87 17.74
CA GLY A 55 7.74 20.21 17.64
C GLY A 55 6.87 19.20 16.87
N TYR A 56 7.41 18.10 16.35
CA TYR A 56 6.60 17.02 15.78
C TYR A 56 5.78 16.33 16.87
N SER A 57 4.53 16.11 16.56
CA SER A 57 3.72 15.03 17.19
C SER A 57 2.75 14.49 16.13
N ARG A 58 2.38 13.22 16.26
CA ARG A 58 1.43 12.58 15.36
C ARG A 58 0.08 13.31 15.32
N ASP A 59 -0.34 13.90 16.44
CA ASP A 59 -1.61 14.63 16.56
C ASP A 59 -1.67 15.92 15.73
N LYS A 60 -0.50 16.43 15.28
CA LYS A 60 -0.46 17.56 14.35
C LYS A 60 -0.88 17.21 12.94
N PHE A 61 -1.01 15.93 12.65
CA PHE A 61 -1.58 15.40 11.43
C PHE A 61 -2.91 14.72 11.78
N PRO A 62 -4.04 15.44 11.81
CA PRO A 62 -5.33 14.79 12.00
C PRO A 62 -5.50 13.68 10.97
N HIS A 63 -5.60 12.45 11.44
CA HIS A 63 -5.68 11.28 10.58
C HIS A 63 -6.90 10.44 10.96
N TRP A 64 -7.30 9.56 10.05
CA TRP A 64 -8.53 8.78 10.15
C TRP A 64 -9.78 9.65 10.18
N SER A 65 -9.76 10.76 9.40
CA SER A 65 -10.93 11.64 9.24
C SER A 65 -12.12 10.88 8.69
N THR A 66 -13.33 11.25 9.11
CA THR A 66 -14.57 10.67 8.61
C THR A 66 -14.71 10.89 7.10
N VAL A 67 -15.03 9.82 6.39
CA VAL A 67 -15.19 9.82 4.93
C VAL A 67 -16.67 9.82 4.54
N SER A 68 -17.46 8.91 5.10
CA SER A 68 -18.88 8.78 4.82
C SER A 68 -19.56 7.95 5.91
N GLY A 69 -20.65 8.45 6.47
CA GLY A 69 -21.35 7.76 7.53
C GLY A 69 -20.44 7.46 8.72
N ALA A 70 -20.37 6.21 9.15
CA ALA A 70 -19.48 5.74 10.20
C ALA A 70 -18.04 5.43 9.71
N CYS A 71 -17.80 5.42 8.39
CA CYS A 71 -16.53 5.06 7.81
C CYS A 71 -15.52 6.20 7.90
N ASN A 72 -14.36 5.93 8.46
CA ASN A 72 -13.20 6.81 8.43
C ASN A 72 -12.22 6.41 7.31
N THR A 73 -11.10 7.13 7.21
CA THR A 73 -10.07 6.88 6.20
C THR A 73 -9.47 5.48 6.33
N ARG A 74 -9.18 5.00 7.57
CA ARG A 74 -8.61 3.67 7.79
C ARG A 74 -9.54 2.57 7.27
N GLU A 75 -10.82 2.60 7.67
CA GLU A 75 -11.81 1.60 7.26
C GLU A 75 -12.03 1.61 5.73
N THR A 76 -12.00 2.80 5.14
CA THR A 76 -12.11 2.96 3.68
C THR A 76 -10.94 2.33 2.94
N VAL A 77 -9.71 2.48 3.45
CA VAL A 77 -8.51 1.87 2.86
C VAL A 77 -8.50 0.37 3.07
N LEU A 78 -8.85 -0.13 4.26
CA LEU A 78 -9.00 -1.58 4.51
C LEU A 78 -9.98 -2.22 3.52
N LYS A 79 -11.12 -1.55 3.26
CA LYS A 79 -12.11 -2.04 2.30
C LYS A 79 -11.60 -2.00 0.86
N ARG A 80 -10.81 -0.98 0.49
CA ARG A 80 -10.21 -0.83 -0.84
C ARG A 80 -9.19 -1.95 -1.11
N ASP A 81 -8.31 -2.22 -0.13
CA ASP A 81 -7.12 -3.05 -0.30
C ASP A 81 -7.37 -4.53 0.05
N GLY A 82 -8.50 -4.85 0.65
CA GLY A 82 -8.89 -6.22 0.97
C GLY A 82 -9.82 -6.86 -0.06
N THR A 83 -9.88 -8.18 -0.03
CA THR A 83 -10.79 -9.00 -0.83
C THR A 83 -11.90 -9.55 0.05
N GLY A 84 -13.15 -9.47 -0.40
CA GLY A 84 -14.31 -10.00 0.33
C GLY A 84 -14.53 -9.34 1.70
N VAL A 85 -14.16 -8.06 1.84
CA VAL A 85 -14.28 -7.34 3.11
C VAL A 85 -15.74 -7.11 3.46
N VAL A 86 -16.14 -7.60 4.62
CA VAL A 86 -17.43 -7.35 5.24
C VAL A 86 -17.25 -6.40 6.41
N THR A 87 -18.10 -5.38 6.51
CA THR A 87 -18.06 -4.40 7.60
C THR A 87 -19.34 -4.48 8.42
N ASP A 88 -19.24 -4.14 9.70
CA ASP A 88 -20.39 -3.94 10.57
C ASP A 88 -21.03 -2.55 10.39
N SER A 89 -22.02 -2.23 11.23
CA SER A 89 -22.74 -0.94 11.20
C SER A 89 -21.85 0.26 11.59
N SER A 90 -20.73 0.03 12.27
CA SER A 90 -19.71 1.03 12.62
C SER A 90 -18.63 1.17 11.54
N CYS A 91 -18.78 0.47 10.41
CA CYS A 91 -17.80 0.37 9.31
C CYS A 91 -16.53 -0.41 9.67
N ALA A 92 -16.44 -1.04 10.83
CA ALA A 92 -15.29 -1.86 11.19
C ALA A 92 -15.28 -3.15 10.34
N ALA A 93 -14.12 -3.49 9.78
CA ALA A 93 -13.96 -4.72 9.00
C ALA A 93 -14.02 -5.95 9.94
N VAL A 94 -15.07 -6.77 9.79
CA VAL A 94 -15.31 -7.97 10.61
C VAL A 94 -14.83 -9.25 9.94
N SER A 95 -14.63 -9.23 8.63
CA SER A 95 -13.99 -10.30 7.86
C SER A 95 -13.42 -9.76 6.55
N GLY A 96 -12.48 -10.50 5.97
CA GLY A 96 -11.83 -10.14 4.71
C GLY A 96 -10.53 -10.91 4.53
N SER A 97 -9.82 -10.60 3.47
CA SER A 97 -8.47 -11.10 3.22
C SER A 97 -7.61 -9.95 2.71
N TRP A 98 -6.47 -9.71 3.34
CA TRP A 98 -5.54 -8.63 3.01
C TRP A 98 -4.17 -9.22 2.68
N TYR A 99 -3.71 -8.96 1.47
CA TYR A 99 -2.36 -9.32 1.05
C TYR A 99 -1.43 -8.12 1.20
N SER A 100 -0.42 -8.24 2.04
CA SER A 100 0.62 -7.22 2.21
C SER A 100 1.69 -7.35 1.13
N PRO A 101 1.88 -6.35 0.27
CA PRO A 101 2.92 -6.42 -0.76
C PRO A 101 4.32 -6.18 -0.20
N TYR A 102 4.48 -5.70 1.03
CA TYR A 102 5.78 -5.44 1.64
C TYR A 102 6.55 -6.73 1.98
N ASP A 103 5.84 -7.76 2.44
CA ASP A 103 6.41 -9.04 2.89
C ASP A 103 5.80 -10.26 2.20
N GLY A 104 4.66 -10.11 1.53
CA GLY A 104 3.95 -11.18 0.83
C GLY A 104 3.02 -12.01 1.72
N ALA A 105 2.82 -11.60 2.97
CA ALA A 105 1.88 -12.26 3.87
C ALA A 105 0.42 -11.96 3.49
N THR A 106 -0.47 -12.87 3.85
CA THR A 106 -1.93 -12.69 3.70
C THR A 106 -2.58 -12.87 5.07
N TRP A 107 -3.43 -11.93 5.44
CA TRP A 107 -4.10 -11.86 6.72
C TRP A 107 -5.61 -11.94 6.56
N SER A 108 -6.28 -12.59 7.50
CA SER A 108 -7.75 -12.70 7.52
C SER A 108 -8.40 -11.87 8.63
N ALA A 109 -7.61 -11.32 9.54
CA ALA A 109 -8.08 -10.41 10.58
C ALA A 109 -7.57 -8.99 10.31
N ALA A 110 -8.47 -8.01 10.38
CA ALA A 110 -8.12 -6.60 10.20
C ALA A 110 -7.20 -6.05 11.30
N SER A 111 -7.11 -6.76 12.46
CA SER A 111 -6.18 -6.44 13.54
C SER A 111 -4.72 -6.71 13.21
N ASP A 112 -4.45 -7.60 12.24
CA ASP A 112 -3.09 -7.95 11.82
C ASP A 112 -2.60 -7.07 10.66
N VAL A 113 -3.40 -6.05 10.31
CA VAL A 113 -3.18 -5.15 9.18
C VAL A 113 -3.20 -3.70 9.63
N ASP A 114 -2.12 -3.00 9.35
CA ASP A 114 -2.04 -1.54 9.48
C ASP A 114 -2.29 -0.84 8.15
N ILE A 115 -2.72 0.42 8.22
CA ILE A 115 -2.64 1.33 7.08
C ILE A 115 -1.37 2.16 7.23
N ASP A 116 -0.40 1.84 6.36
CA ASP A 116 0.85 2.60 6.28
C ASP A 116 0.65 3.91 5.55
N HIS A 117 1.26 4.97 6.08
CA HIS A 117 1.59 6.16 5.32
C HIS A 117 2.88 5.89 4.57
N VAL A 118 2.83 5.72 3.24
CA VAL A 118 4.01 5.41 2.40
C VAL A 118 5.13 6.37 2.70
N VAL A 119 4.87 7.69 2.69
CA VAL A 119 5.76 8.70 3.29
C VAL A 119 5.28 8.95 4.72
N PRO A 120 6.05 8.55 5.75
CA PRO A 120 5.65 8.69 7.15
C PRO A 120 5.40 10.14 7.55
N LEU A 121 4.45 10.37 8.45
CA LEU A 121 4.08 11.72 8.92
C LEU A 121 5.29 12.45 9.53
N SER A 122 6.14 11.75 10.27
CA SER A 122 7.38 12.31 10.84
C SER A 122 8.42 12.64 9.76
N ASN A 123 8.54 11.80 8.71
CA ASN A 123 9.38 12.11 7.57
C ASN A 123 8.86 13.35 6.84
N ALA A 124 7.56 13.43 6.56
CA ALA A 124 6.95 14.59 5.93
C ALA A 124 7.20 15.88 6.75
N TRP A 125 7.11 15.80 8.09
CA TRP A 125 7.41 16.92 8.97
C TRP A 125 8.82 17.47 8.75
N ARG A 126 9.83 16.59 8.74
CA ARG A 126 11.24 16.97 8.56
C ARG A 126 11.54 17.49 7.14
N THR A 127 10.71 17.14 6.17
CA THR A 127 10.95 17.43 4.75
C THR A 127 10.04 18.53 4.18
N GLY A 128 9.32 19.27 5.04
CA GLY A 128 8.53 20.44 4.63
C GLY A 128 7.21 20.65 5.37
N ALA A 129 6.55 19.59 5.83
CA ALA A 129 5.22 19.68 6.42
C ALA A 129 5.17 20.39 7.79
N SER A 130 6.32 20.68 8.41
CA SER A 130 6.39 21.51 9.62
C SER A 130 5.84 22.92 9.39
N SER A 131 5.96 23.44 8.17
CA SER A 131 5.47 24.76 7.76
C SER A 131 4.00 24.77 7.29
N TRP A 132 3.37 23.57 7.13
CA TRP A 132 2.02 23.49 6.62
C TRP A 132 0.97 23.90 7.66
N SER A 133 -0.19 24.32 7.16
CA SER A 133 -1.41 24.44 7.98
C SER A 133 -1.87 23.06 8.47
N THR A 134 -2.68 23.04 9.53
CA THR A 134 -3.30 21.80 10.02
C THR A 134 -4.14 21.14 8.93
N ALA A 135 -4.89 21.90 8.14
CA ALA A 135 -5.70 21.38 7.04
C ALA A 135 -4.84 20.69 5.94
N GLN A 136 -3.66 21.24 5.62
CA GLN A 136 -2.74 20.58 4.67
C GLN A 136 -2.17 19.28 5.24
N ARG A 137 -1.80 19.26 6.52
CA ARG A 137 -1.36 18.03 7.19
C ARG A 137 -2.46 16.97 7.28
N GLU A 138 -3.70 17.40 7.54
CA GLU A 138 -4.87 16.51 7.51
C GLU A 138 -5.10 15.93 6.10
N ALA A 139 -5.06 16.76 5.06
CA ALA A 139 -5.21 16.32 3.68
C ALA A 139 -4.15 15.27 3.30
N PHE A 140 -2.89 15.49 3.69
CA PHE A 140 -1.79 14.56 3.48
C PHE A 140 -2.01 13.23 4.23
N ALA A 141 -2.38 13.29 5.50
CA ALA A 141 -2.57 12.11 6.34
C ALA A 141 -3.77 11.24 5.93
N ASN A 142 -4.72 11.81 5.19
CA ASN A 142 -5.93 11.13 4.75
C ASN A 142 -6.02 10.99 3.22
N ASP A 143 -4.91 11.16 2.49
CA ASP A 143 -4.92 11.12 1.03
C ASP A 143 -5.20 9.70 0.51
N ARG A 144 -6.41 9.52 -0.01
CA ARG A 144 -6.89 8.27 -0.62
C ARG A 144 -6.86 8.33 -2.15
N SER A 145 -6.54 9.48 -2.72
CA SER A 145 -6.53 9.72 -4.16
C SER A 145 -5.19 9.38 -4.80
N TYR A 146 -4.12 9.43 -4.00
CA TYR A 146 -2.76 9.13 -4.43
C TYR A 146 -2.16 8.03 -3.54
N PRO A 147 -0.99 7.48 -3.90
CA PRO A 147 -0.48 6.27 -3.26
C PRO A 147 0.18 6.52 -1.89
N GLN A 148 -0.45 7.36 -1.04
CA GLN A 148 0.02 7.68 0.30
C GLN A 148 -0.40 6.64 1.35
N LEU A 149 -1.53 5.96 1.14
CA LEU A 149 -2.09 5.01 2.11
C LEU A 149 -2.20 3.61 1.51
N ILE A 150 -1.70 2.60 2.23
CA ILE A 150 -1.72 1.19 1.81
C ILE A 150 -1.88 0.26 3.01
N ALA A 151 -2.70 -0.80 2.84
CA ALA A 151 -2.83 -1.86 3.83
C ALA A 151 -1.65 -2.83 3.78
N VAL A 152 -0.98 -3.05 4.90
CA VAL A 152 0.21 -3.90 5.04
C VAL A 152 0.21 -4.65 6.36
N THR A 153 1.07 -5.67 6.50
CA THR A 153 1.29 -6.38 7.76
C THR A 153 1.66 -5.39 8.88
N ASP A 154 0.99 -5.48 10.04
CA ASP A 154 1.13 -4.52 11.15
C ASP A 154 2.57 -4.43 11.69
N ASN A 155 3.20 -5.55 12.02
CA ASN A 155 4.56 -5.58 12.55
C ASN A 155 5.62 -5.15 11.53
N VAL A 156 5.36 -5.32 10.23
CA VAL A 156 6.22 -4.80 9.15
C VAL A 156 6.10 -3.28 9.06
N ASN A 157 4.88 -2.74 9.21
CA ASN A 157 4.66 -1.30 9.30
C ASN A 157 5.33 -0.69 10.54
N GLN A 158 5.23 -1.36 11.69
CA GLN A 158 5.91 -0.93 12.92
C GLN A 158 7.44 -0.94 12.74
N SER A 159 7.99 -1.96 12.07
CA SER A 159 9.43 -2.03 11.74
C SER A 159 9.87 -0.90 10.79
N LYS A 160 9.02 -0.50 9.85
CA LYS A 160 9.27 0.65 8.97
C LYS A 160 9.34 1.94 9.78
N GLY A 161 8.38 2.17 10.67
CA GLY A 161 8.33 3.38 11.49
C GLY A 161 8.33 4.65 10.63
N ASP A 162 9.24 5.58 10.94
CA ASP A 162 9.42 6.84 10.23
C ASP A 162 10.61 6.86 9.26
N GLN A 163 11.15 5.68 8.94
CA GLN A 163 12.32 5.51 8.10
C GLN A 163 12.02 5.82 6.63
N SER A 164 13.03 6.34 5.93
CA SER A 164 13.02 6.54 4.48
C SER A 164 13.52 5.30 3.74
N PRO A 165 13.38 5.22 2.40
CA PRO A 165 13.96 4.16 1.58
C PRO A 165 15.46 3.95 1.77
N ALA A 166 16.19 4.95 2.24
CA ALA A 166 17.62 4.85 2.54
C ALA A 166 17.93 3.86 3.68
N THR A 167 17.01 3.69 4.63
CA THR A 167 17.23 2.88 5.84
C THR A 167 16.27 1.71 5.99
N TRP A 168 15.12 1.76 5.34
CA TRP A 168 14.15 0.68 5.34
C TRP A 168 13.52 0.48 3.95
N LYS A 169 13.29 -0.77 3.60
CA LYS A 169 12.61 -1.19 2.36
C LYS A 169 11.76 -2.42 2.61
N PRO A 170 10.68 -2.63 1.82
CA PRO A 170 9.99 -3.90 1.78
C PRO A 170 10.96 -5.07 1.64
N SER A 171 10.75 -6.17 2.38
CA SER A 171 11.58 -7.37 2.25
C SER A 171 11.43 -8.03 0.87
N ARG A 172 10.32 -7.79 0.19
CA ARG A 172 10.07 -8.26 -1.17
C ARG A 172 10.69 -7.33 -2.20
N THR A 173 11.84 -7.74 -2.75
CA THR A 173 12.55 -7.01 -3.80
C THR A 173 11.68 -6.72 -5.03
N ALA A 174 10.78 -7.65 -5.39
CA ALA A 174 9.82 -7.46 -6.50
C ALA A 174 8.85 -6.27 -6.29
N TYR A 175 8.74 -5.75 -5.08
CA TYR A 175 7.90 -4.57 -4.79
C TYR A 175 8.68 -3.25 -4.76
N TRP A 176 10.00 -3.28 -4.85
CA TRP A 176 10.84 -2.07 -4.73
C TRP A 176 10.53 -1.02 -5.80
N CYS A 177 10.39 -1.45 -7.06
CA CYS A 177 9.97 -0.53 -8.13
C CYS A 177 8.68 0.21 -7.77
N THR A 178 7.65 -0.52 -7.38
CA THR A 178 6.34 0.05 -7.02
C THR A 178 6.44 0.95 -5.80
N TYR A 179 7.16 0.53 -4.75
CA TYR A 179 7.35 1.32 -3.54
C TYR A 179 8.08 2.64 -3.82
N ALA A 180 9.15 2.60 -4.63
CA ALA A 180 9.89 3.81 -5.03
C ALA A 180 8.99 4.78 -5.81
N LYS A 181 8.20 4.27 -6.76
CA LYS A 181 7.26 5.09 -7.53
C LYS A 181 6.24 5.78 -6.63
N MET A 182 5.67 5.06 -5.65
CA MET A 182 4.73 5.63 -4.69
C MET A 182 5.38 6.72 -3.84
N TRP A 183 6.56 6.44 -3.27
CA TRP A 183 7.31 7.37 -2.43
C TRP A 183 7.64 8.67 -3.17
N ILE A 184 8.22 8.56 -4.35
CA ILE A 184 8.59 9.70 -5.20
C ILE A 184 7.36 10.54 -5.53
N HIS A 185 6.28 9.90 -5.97
CA HIS A 185 5.07 10.60 -6.36
C HIS A 185 4.44 11.39 -5.21
N VAL A 186 4.39 10.80 -4.02
CA VAL A 186 3.88 11.47 -2.82
C VAL A 186 4.77 12.66 -2.46
N LYS A 187 6.10 12.48 -2.43
CA LYS A 187 7.04 13.59 -2.15
C LYS A 187 6.88 14.72 -3.16
N TYR A 188 6.81 14.40 -4.45
CA TYR A 188 6.67 15.37 -5.52
C TYR A 188 5.36 16.17 -5.42
N ARG A 189 4.25 15.48 -5.25
CA ARG A 189 2.93 16.12 -5.14
C ARG A 189 2.79 17.08 -3.97
N TYR A 190 3.44 16.77 -2.88
CA TYR A 190 3.37 17.57 -1.65
C TYR A 190 4.55 18.53 -1.50
N SER A 191 5.40 18.65 -2.54
CA SER A 191 6.59 19.52 -2.54
C SER A 191 7.47 19.28 -1.32
N LEU A 192 7.61 18.02 -0.92
CA LEU A 192 8.50 17.59 0.15
C LEU A 192 9.92 17.39 -0.41
N THR A 193 10.94 17.67 0.40
CA THR A 193 12.33 17.42 0.02
C THR A 193 12.72 15.96 0.24
N ILE A 194 13.83 15.54 -0.41
CA ILE A 194 14.52 14.27 -0.16
C ILE A 194 15.97 14.53 0.22
N THR A 195 16.60 13.61 0.96
CA THR A 195 18.04 13.66 1.17
C THR A 195 18.79 13.04 -0.01
N SER A 196 20.10 13.32 -0.17
CA SER A 196 20.92 12.70 -1.24
C SER A 196 20.98 11.18 -1.11
N VAL A 197 21.08 10.64 0.12
CA VAL A 197 21.06 9.18 0.35
C VAL A 197 19.71 8.56 -0.01
N GLU A 198 18.62 9.28 0.21
CA GLU A 198 17.28 8.86 -0.19
C GLU A 198 17.13 8.87 -1.72
N GLU A 199 17.65 9.90 -2.39
CA GLU A 199 17.68 10.02 -3.84
C GLU A 199 18.42 8.85 -4.47
N ASP A 200 19.66 8.57 -4.03
CA ASP A 200 20.48 7.47 -4.53
C ASP A 200 19.76 6.12 -4.39
N GLU A 201 19.12 5.90 -3.24
CA GLU A 201 18.39 4.66 -3.00
C GLU A 201 17.13 4.55 -3.87
N LEU A 202 16.40 5.64 -4.09
CA LEU A 202 15.24 5.67 -4.98
C LEU A 202 15.64 5.37 -6.43
N TYR A 203 16.75 5.92 -6.93
CA TYR A 203 17.29 5.53 -8.25
C TYR A 203 17.62 4.05 -8.31
N ARG A 204 18.26 3.50 -7.27
CA ARG A 204 18.56 2.08 -7.17
C ARG A 204 17.28 1.23 -7.17
N MET A 205 16.25 1.61 -6.43
CA MET A 205 14.98 0.89 -6.40
C MET A 205 14.24 0.95 -7.75
N LEU A 206 14.32 2.07 -8.48
CA LEU A 206 13.76 2.17 -9.84
C LEU A 206 14.50 1.31 -10.86
N SER A 207 15.72 0.82 -10.59
CA SER A 207 16.39 -0.13 -11.48
C SER A 207 15.78 -1.54 -11.44
N TYR A 208 14.84 -1.79 -10.53
CA TYR A 208 14.07 -3.03 -10.46
C TYR A 208 12.73 -2.95 -11.25
N CYS A 209 12.47 -1.84 -11.92
CA CYS A 209 11.34 -1.74 -12.83
C CYS A 209 11.65 -2.47 -14.16
#